data_35159a55ea8afe970b519a2c5cbeff0a
#
_entry.id   35159a55ea8afe970b519a2c5cbeff0a
#
_cell.length_a   1.000
_cell.length_b   1.000
_cell.length_c   1.000
_cell.angle_alpha   90.00
_cell.angle_beta   90.00
_cell.angle_gamma   90.00
#
_symmetry.space_group_name_H-M   'P 1'
#
loop_
_entity.id
_entity.type
_entity.pdbx_description
1 polymer ?
#
loop_
_entity_poly.entity_id
_entity_poly.type
_entity_poly.pdbx_seq_one_letter_code
_entity_poly.pdbx_strand_id
1 'polypeptide(L)'
;MMIKAPKTLDEYIDLVHQAVYEIDELRSMVEDDDNSKGMILPWVDAMDKELRAFYASMVDGSYRFDPNGPDLPFMEIVKKFGATIPFKPLLAIINKTHRFGLDIDGKA
;
A
#
# COMPACT_ATOMS: atom_id res chain seq x y z
N MET A 1 -14.72 0.89 5.34
CA MET A 1 -13.62 1.37 6.21
C MET A 1 -13.26 2.79 5.84
N MET A 2 -13.29 3.68 6.82
CA MET A 2 -12.85 5.06 6.61
C MET A 2 -11.36 5.17 6.94
N ILE A 3 -10.55 5.51 5.95
CA ILE A 3 -9.12 5.70 6.11
C ILE A 3 -8.85 7.19 6.06
N LYS A 4 -8.29 7.73 7.14
CA LYS A 4 -7.97 9.15 7.21
C LYS A 4 -6.64 9.40 6.49
N ALA A 5 -6.57 10.52 5.77
CA ALA A 5 -5.31 10.95 5.18
C ALA A 5 -4.31 11.28 6.30
N PRO A 6 -3.04 10.88 6.15
CA PRO A 6 -2.03 11.12 7.19
C PRO A 6 -1.65 12.59 7.27
N LYS A 7 -1.49 13.09 8.49
CA LYS A 7 -1.11 14.49 8.75
C LYS A 7 0.36 14.64 9.06
N THR A 8 1.02 13.56 9.46
CA THR A 8 2.44 13.54 9.79
C THR A 8 3.13 12.40 9.05
N LEU A 9 4.46 12.47 8.97
CA LEU A 9 5.22 11.39 8.36
C LEU A 9 5.06 10.09 9.14
N ASP A 10 5.00 10.16 10.47
CA ASP A 10 4.79 8.96 11.30
C ASP A 10 3.45 8.30 10.99
N GLU A 11 2.39 9.11 10.83
CA GLU A 11 1.09 8.58 10.43
C GLU A 11 1.14 7.94 9.05
N TYR A 12 1.91 8.53 8.13
CA TYR A 12 2.07 7.99 6.79
C TYR A 12 2.81 6.64 6.82
N ILE A 13 3.88 6.56 7.62
CA ILE A 13 4.62 5.31 7.82
C ILE A 13 3.69 4.23 8.37
N ASP A 14 2.83 4.58 9.32
CA ASP A 14 1.85 3.64 9.89
C ASP A 14 0.89 3.12 8.81
N LEU A 15 0.44 3.98 7.90
CA LEU A 15 -0.42 3.54 6.80
C LEU A 15 0.29 2.54 5.88
N VAL A 16 1.54 2.81 5.56
CA VAL A 16 2.33 1.89 4.72
C VAL A 16 2.56 0.58 5.46
N HIS A 17 2.83 0.65 6.77
CA HIS A 17 2.98 -0.55 7.59
C HIS A 17 1.69 -1.36 7.61
N GLN A 18 0.54 -0.69 7.67
CA GLN A 18 -0.76 -1.35 7.60
C GLN A 18 -0.92 -2.11 6.28
N ALA A 19 -0.48 -1.53 5.18
CA ALA A 19 -0.55 -2.20 3.88
C ALA A 19 0.35 -3.44 3.83
N VAL A 20 1.54 -3.37 4.41
CA VAL A 20 2.44 -4.54 4.53
C VAL A 20 1.76 -5.63 5.35
N TYR A 21 1.13 -5.25 6.46
CA TYR A 21 0.40 -6.20 7.31
C TYR A 21 -0.74 -6.86 6.55
N GLU A 22 -1.50 -6.09 5.77
CA GLU A 22 -2.63 -6.63 5.00
C GLU A 22 -2.17 -7.67 3.98
N ILE A 23 -1.04 -7.43 3.32
CA ILE A 23 -0.52 -8.39 2.34
C ILE A 23 -0.02 -9.66 3.03
N ASP A 24 0.57 -9.55 4.23
CA ASP A 24 1.00 -10.70 5.01
C ASP A 24 -0.19 -11.55 5.46
N GLU A 25 -1.27 -10.89 5.92
CA GLU A 25 -2.48 -11.58 6.32
C GLU A 25 -3.10 -12.35 5.14
N LEU A 26 -3.16 -11.69 3.98
CA LEU A 26 -3.73 -12.31 2.79
C LEU A 26 -2.91 -13.54 2.37
N ARG A 27 -1.59 -13.41 2.39
CA ARG A 27 -0.69 -14.52 2.05
C ARG A 27 -0.87 -15.69 3.01
N SER A 28 -0.96 -15.41 4.31
CA SER A 28 -1.17 -16.42 5.34
C SER A 28 -2.49 -17.15 5.14
N MET A 29 -3.56 -16.42 4.82
CA MET A 29 -4.87 -17.03 4.57
C MET A 29 -4.83 -17.99 3.37
N VAL A 30 -4.15 -17.60 2.30
CA VAL A 30 -4.02 -18.43 1.11
C VAL A 30 -3.19 -19.69 1.40
N GLU A 31 -2.11 -19.55 2.17
CA GLU A 31 -1.23 -20.67 2.52
C GLU A 31 -1.92 -21.66 3.44
N ASP A 32 -2.77 -21.18 4.36
CA ASP A 32 -3.43 -22.02 5.36
C ASP A 32 -4.66 -22.75 4.80
N ASP A 33 -5.20 -22.29 3.68
CA ASP A 33 -6.40 -22.88 3.08
C ASP A 33 -6.00 -23.84 1.95
N ASP A 34 -6.13 -25.15 2.19
CA ASP A 34 -5.80 -26.17 1.21
C ASP A 34 -6.57 -26.00 -0.09
N ASN A 35 -7.79 -25.49 -0.02
CA ASN A 35 -8.61 -25.25 -1.22
C ASN A 35 -8.09 -24.04 -2.01
N SER A 36 -7.32 -23.17 -1.39
CA SER A 36 -6.79 -21.97 -2.01
C SER A 36 -5.35 -22.13 -2.52
N LYS A 37 -4.68 -23.25 -2.25
CA LYS A 37 -3.28 -23.47 -2.63
C LYS A 37 -3.01 -23.31 -4.12
N GLY A 38 -4.02 -23.53 -4.97
CA GLY A 38 -3.89 -23.32 -6.40
C GLY A 38 -4.31 -21.92 -6.83
N MET A 39 -4.76 -21.09 -5.89
CA MET A 39 -5.31 -19.77 -6.16
C MET A 39 -4.44 -18.64 -5.63
N ILE A 40 -3.11 -18.80 -5.72
CA ILE A 40 -2.21 -17.71 -5.37
C ILE A 40 -2.55 -16.55 -6.29
N LEU A 41 -2.98 -15.44 -5.69
CA LEU A 41 -3.30 -14.26 -6.46
C LEU A 41 -2.03 -13.78 -7.17
N PRO A 42 -2.09 -13.59 -8.49
CA PRO A 42 -0.86 -13.34 -9.26
C PRO A 42 -0.14 -12.05 -8.90
N TRP A 43 -0.82 -11.14 -8.21
CA TRP A 43 -0.26 -9.84 -7.82
C TRP A 43 0.38 -9.83 -6.43
N VAL A 44 0.18 -10.87 -5.61
CA VAL A 44 0.57 -10.85 -4.19
C VAL A 44 2.07 -10.64 -4.00
N ASP A 45 2.89 -11.42 -4.70
CA ASP A 45 4.34 -11.33 -4.55
C ASP A 45 4.90 -9.99 -5.03
N ALA A 46 4.38 -9.48 -6.15
CA ALA A 46 4.82 -8.20 -6.68
C ALA A 46 4.41 -7.05 -5.75
N MET A 47 3.18 -7.09 -5.23
CA MET A 47 2.69 -6.07 -4.30
C MET A 47 3.48 -6.10 -2.99
N ASP A 48 3.75 -7.27 -2.46
CA ASP A 48 4.54 -7.44 -1.24
C ASP A 48 5.92 -6.82 -1.41
N LYS A 49 6.59 -7.11 -2.51
CA LYS A 49 7.92 -6.57 -2.81
C LYS A 49 7.90 -5.04 -2.87
N GLU A 50 6.92 -4.48 -3.58
CA GLU A 50 6.81 -3.03 -3.74
C GLU A 50 6.50 -2.34 -2.40
N LEU A 51 5.57 -2.89 -1.61
CA LEU A 51 5.21 -2.31 -0.32
C LEU A 51 6.35 -2.36 0.68
N ARG A 52 7.08 -3.49 0.73
CA ARG A 52 8.22 -3.61 1.65
C ARG A 52 9.35 -2.68 1.27
N ALA A 53 9.63 -2.53 -0.02
CA ALA A 53 10.66 -1.60 -0.49
C ALA A 53 10.28 -0.15 -0.15
N PHE A 54 9.00 0.18 -0.32
CA PHE A 54 8.49 1.52 0.01
C PHE A 54 8.62 1.79 1.51
N TYR A 55 8.18 0.83 2.33
CA TYR A 55 8.29 0.95 3.79
C TYR A 55 9.74 1.09 4.23
N ALA A 56 10.64 0.29 3.67
CA ALA A 56 12.07 0.36 4.01
C ALA A 56 12.66 1.73 3.69
N SER A 57 12.24 2.35 2.58
CA SER A 57 12.72 3.68 2.21
C SER A 57 12.28 4.74 3.20
N MET A 58 11.11 4.57 3.82
CA MET A 58 10.63 5.49 4.84
C MET A 58 11.41 5.33 6.15
N VAL A 59 11.66 4.08 6.55
CA VAL A 59 12.37 3.79 7.80
C VAL A 59 13.83 4.22 7.73
N ASP A 60 14.49 4.05 6.58
CA ASP A 60 15.90 4.41 6.42
C ASP A 60 16.12 5.90 6.05
N GLY A 61 15.03 6.64 5.87
CA GLY A 61 15.09 8.07 5.58
C GLY A 61 15.36 8.44 4.13
N SER A 62 15.40 7.46 3.22
CA SER A 62 15.65 7.74 1.81
C SER A 62 14.38 8.16 1.05
N TYR A 63 13.21 7.94 1.61
CA TYR A 63 11.96 8.29 0.97
C TYR A 63 11.80 9.79 0.76
N ARG A 64 11.28 10.17 -0.39
CA ARG A 64 10.93 11.55 -0.72
C ARG A 64 9.56 11.59 -1.37
N PHE A 65 8.75 12.57 -0.99
CA PHE A 65 7.49 12.84 -1.70
C PHE A 65 7.81 13.28 -3.12
N ASP A 66 6.89 13.01 -4.04
CA ASP A 66 7.05 13.40 -5.44
C ASP A 66 5.83 14.22 -5.88
N PRO A 67 5.74 15.49 -5.46
CA PRO A 67 4.58 16.34 -5.78
C PRO A 67 4.37 16.42 -7.29
N ASN A 68 3.13 16.12 -7.71
CA ASN A 68 2.75 16.10 -9.14
C ASN A 68 3.51 15.09 -9.98
N GLY A 69 4.18 14.14 -9.32
CA GLY A 69 4.88 13.05 -10.00
C GLY A 69 3.95 11.93 -10.41
N PRO A 70 4.52 10.86 -10.99
CA PRO A 70 3.72 9.70 -11.39
C PRO A 70 3.21 8.91 -10.18
N ASP A 71 2.26 8.02 -10.44
CA ASP A 71 1.77 7.09 -9.43
C ASP A 71 2.90 6.21 -8.91
N LEU A 72 2.77 5.75 -7.65
CA LEU A 72 3.70 4.76 -7.11
C LEU A 72 3.66 3.48 -7.96
N PRO A 73 4.79 2.76 -8.05
CA PRO A 73 4.87 1.56 -8.92
C PRO A 73 3.77 0.53 -8.66
N PHE A 74 3.36 0.33 -7.40
CA PHE A 74 2.33 -0.66 -7.09
C PHE A 74 0.96 -0.30 -7.68
N MET A 75 0.73 0.95 -8.09
CA MET A 75 -0.55 1.35 -8.68
C MET A 75 -0.81 0.69 -10.02
N GLU A 76 0.23 0.26 -10.73
CA GLU A 76 0.05 -0.55 -11.94
C GLU A 76 -0.64 -1.88 -11.61
N ILE A 77 -0.28 -2.46 -10.46
CA ILE A 77 -0.91 -3.68 -9.96
C ILE A 77 -2.36 -3.40 -9.60
N VAL A 78 -2.63 -2.27 -8.94
CA VAL A 78 -4.00 -1.87 -8.59
C VAL A 78 -4.86 -1.70 -9.84
N LYS A 79 -4.33 -1.09 -10.89
CA LYS A 79 -5.07 -0.89 -12.14
C LYS A 79 -5.41 -2.23 -12.80
N LYS A 80 -4.49 -3.18 -12.75
CA LYS A 80 -4.65 -4.46 -13.44
C LYS A 80 -5.51 -5.44 -12.63
N PHE A 81 -5.35 -5.47 -11.32
CA PHE A 81 -5.97 -6.47 -10.45
C PHE A 81 -6.88 -5.88 -9.37
N GLY A 82 -7.26 -4.60 -9.49
CA GLY A 82 -7.98 -3.88 -8.44
C GLY A 82 -9.22 -4.58 -7.90
N ALA A 83 -9.97 -5.27 -8.78
CA ALA A 83 -11.18 -5.97 -8.38
C ALA A 83 -10.92 -7.09 -7.36
N THR A 84 -9.69 -7.60 -7.28
CA THR A 84 -9.33 -8.70 -6.39
C THR A 84 -8.52 -8.24 -5.17
N ILE A 85 -8.21 -6.94 -5.06
CA ILE A 85 -7.42 -6.39 -3.96
C ILE A 85 -8.36 -5.90 -2.86
N PRO A 86 -8.41 -6.58 -1.68
CA PRO A 86 -9.35 -6.20 -0.63
C PRO A 86 -9.01 -4.90 0.10
N PHE A 87 -7.74 -4.45 0.06
CA PHE A 87 -7.30 -3.21 0.72
C PHE A 87 -6.99 -2.09 -0.27
N LYS A 88 -7.68 -2.08 -1.40
CA LYS A 88 -7.52 -1.06 -2.43
C LYS A 88 -7.65 0.39 -1.93
N PRO A 89 -8.62 0.72 -1.05
CA PRO A 89 -8.74 2.09 -0.53
C PRO A 89 -7.49 2.54 0.23
N LEU A 90 -6.83 1.64 0.96
CA LEU A 90 -5.60 1.94 1.67
C LEU A 90 -4.48 2.30 0.70
N LEU A 91 -4.35 1.52 -0.38
CA LEU A 91 -3.33 1.79 -1.41
C LEU A 91 -3.59 3.12 -2.12
N ALA A 92 -4.85 3.46 -2.36
CA ALA A 92 -5.21 4.72 -2.99
C ALA A 92 -4.81 5.92 -2.13
N ILE A 93 -5.02 5.86 -0.83
CA ILE A 93 -4.65 6.91 0.10
C ILE A 93 -3.12 7.06 0.18
N ILE A 94 -2.40 5.95 0.20
CA ILE A 94 -0.94 5.96 0.22
C ILE A 94 -0.40 6.66 -1.04
N ASN A 95 -0.94 6.31 -2.21
CA ASN A 95 -0.52 6.91 -3.47
C ASN A 95 -0.86 8.40 -3.53
N LYS A 96 -2.07 8.76 -3.09
CA LYS A 96 -2.49 10.16 -3.06
C LYS A 96 -1.56 11.00 -2.18
N THR A 97 -1.20 10.47 -1.01
CA THR A 97 -0.29 11.17 -0.10
C THR A 97 1.08 11.35 -0.72
N HIS A 98 1.58 10.35 -1.43
CA HIS A 98 2.86 10.45 -2.13
C HIS A 98 2.86 11.60 -3.15
N ARG A 99 1.76 11.76 -3.88
CA ARG A 99 1.66 12.75 -4.96
C ARG A 99 1.24 14.14 -4.50
N PHE A 100 0.51 14.25 -3.42
CA PHE A 100 -0.07 15.52 -2.98
C PHE A 100 0.39 15.96 -1.58
N GLY A 101 1.16 15.13 -0.89
CA GLY A 101 1.72 15.46 0.42
C GLY A 101 0.79 15.12 1.57
N LEU A 102 1.27 15.43 2.77
CA LEU A 102 0.54 15.18 4.01
C LEU A 102 -0.66 16.13 4.14
N ASP A 103 -1.72 15.66 4.80
CA ASP A 103 -2.93 16.45 5.02
C ASP A 103 -2.75 17.36 6.25
N ILE A 104 -1.84 18.31 6.15
CA ILE A 104 -1.51 19.21 7.25
C ILE A 104 -2.68 20.10 7.62
N ASP A 105 -3.49 20.50 6.63
CA ASP A 105 -4.60 21.44 6.82
C ASP A 105 -5.94 20.74 7.12
N GLY A 106 -5.97 19.42 7.11
CA GLY A 106 -7.20 18.66 7.34
C GLY A 106 -8.20 18.75 6.19
N LYS A 107 -7.73 18.99 4.97
CA LYS A 107 -8.59 19.20 3.79
C LYS A 107 -8.55 18.05 2.78
N ALA A 108 -8.06 16.92 3.18
CA ALA A 108 -7.95 15.78 2.26
C ALA A 108 -9.30 15.24 1.82
#